data_5f26089282eb59b373b2074bb9b9f3bf
#
_entry.id   5f26089282eb59b373b2074bb9b9f3bf
#
_cell.length_a   1.000
_cell.length_b   1.000
_cell.length_c   1.000
_cell.angle_alpha   90.00
_cell.angle_beta   90.00
_cell.angle_gamma   90.00
#
_symmetry.space_group_name_H-M   'P 1'
#
loop_
_entity.id
_entity.type
_entity.pdbx_description
1 polymer ?
#
loop_
_entity_poly.entity_id
_entity_poly.type
_entity_poly.pdbx_seq_one_letter_code
_entity_poly.pdbx_strand_id
1 'polypeptide(L)' 'MITEFEKGQWSVIQNVITFMKDDQAAMELCREAGFGKKKILELEKDSCTFMNEVKAFLKRKGHLLED' A
#
# COMPACT_ATOMS: atom_id res chain seq x y z
N MET A 1 -4.73 8.85 -11.91
CA MET A 1 -6.08 8.27 -11.81
C MET A 1 -6.01 6.80 -11.41
N ILE A 2 -6.86 6.40 -10.47
CA ILE A 2 -6.86 5.03 -9.95
C ILE A 2 -7.80 4.16 -10.79
N THR A 3 -7.31 3.00 -11.20
CA THR A 3 -8.12 2.05 -11.97
C THR A 3 -8.71 0.99 -11.03
N GLU A 4 -9.74 0.28 -11.51
CA GLU A 4 -10.33 -0.81 -10.75
C GLU A 4 -9.31 -1.94 -10.50
N PHE A 5 -8.44 -2.17 -11.46
CA PHE A 5 -7.36 -3.15 -11.31
C PHE A 5 -6.43 -2.76 -10.15
N GLU A 6 -6.06 -1.49 -10.09
CA GLU A 6 -5.19 -0.98 -9.01
C GLU A 6 -5.88 -1.09 -7.66
N LYS A 7 -7.19 -0.82 -7.60
CA LYS A 7 -7.95 -0.95 -6.37
C LYS A 7 -7.95 -2.39 -5.87
N GLY A 8 -8.09 -3.36 -6.78
CA GLY A 8 -8.04 -4.76 -6.43
C GLY A 8 -6.68 -5.17 -5.89
N GLN A 9 -5.61 -4.74 -6.55
CA GLN A 9 -4.25 -5.00 -6.09
C GLN A 9 -4.03 -4.39 -4.70
N TRP A 10 -4.48 -3.16 -4.49
CA TRP A 10 -4.31 -2.47 -3.22
C TRP A 10 -5.07 -3.17 -2.10
N SER A 11 -6.25 -3.70 -2.39
CA SER A 11 -7.03 -4.45 -1.39
C SER A 11 -6.25 -5.62 -0.83
N VAL A 12 -5.56 -6.37 -1.69
CA VAL A 12 -4.71 -7.48 -1.27
C VAL A 12 -3.55 -6.98 -0.40
N ILE A 13 -2.91 -5.90 -0.83
CA ILE A 13 -1.78 -5.33 -0.11
C ILE A 13 -2.20 -4.82 1.27
N GLN A 14 -3.36 -4.19 1.36
CA GLN A 14 -3.92 -3.74 2.64
C GLN A 14 -4.05 -4.90 3.63
N ASN A 15 -4.53 -6.05 3.14
CA ASN A 15 -4.68 -7.23 3.99
C ASN A 15 -3.32 -7.73 4.49
N VAL A 16 -2.31 -7.70 3.63
CA VAL A 16 -0.96 -8.13 4.02
C VAL A 16 -0.40 -7.20 5.10
N ILE A 17 -0.58 -5.89 4.94
CA ILE A 17 -0.11 -4.91 5.93
C ILE A 17 -0.85 -5.07 7.25
N THR A 18 -2.17 -5.18 7.19
CA THR A 18 -3.04 -5.06 8.36
C THR A 18 -3.16 -6.38 9.15
N PHE A 19 -3.41 -7.46 8.45
CA PHE A 19 -3.72 -8.73 9.09
C PHE A 19 -2.54 -9.69 9.15
N MET A 20 -1.73 -9.73 8.10
CA MET A 20 -0.55 -10.59 8.09
C MET A 20 0.64 -9.91 8.74
N LYS A 21 0.63 -8.59 8.80
CA LYS A 21 1.71 -7.76 9.38
C LYS A 21 3.08 -8.11 8.81
N ASP A 22 3.10 -8.42 7.51
CA ASP A 22 4.32 -8.78 6.79
C ASP A 22 4.74 -7.60 5.92
N ASP A 23 5.49 -6.68 6.51
CA ASP A 23 5.94 -5.47 5.82
C ASP A 23 6.81 -5.80 4.60
N GLN A 24 7.62 -6.85 4.68
CA GLN A 24 8.48 -7.23 3.57
C GLN A 24 7.66 -7.67 2.36
N ALA A 25 6.67 -8.55 2.58
CA ALA A 25 5.79 -8.99 1.51
C ALA A 25 4.98 -7.83 0.95
N ALA A 26 4.46 -6.96 1.82
CA ALA A 26 3.69 -5.80 1.39
C ALA A 26 4.54 -4.88 0.51
N MET A 27 5.79 -4.62 0.90
CA MET A 27 6.70 -3.79 0.13
C MET A 27 6.98 -4.40 -1.24
N GLU A 28 7.21 -5.71 -1.28
CA GLU A 28 7.47 -6.39 -2.54
C GLU A 28 6.26 -6.34 -3.46
N LEU A 29 5.06 -6.51 -2.91
CA LEU A 29 3.83 -6.39 -3.69
C LEU A 29 3.66 -4.98 -4.24
N CYS A 30 3.98 -3.96 -3.45
CA CYS A 30 3.93 -2.58 -3.93
C CYS A 30 4.90 -2.36 -5.08
N ARG A 31 6.10 -2.91 -4.99
CA ARG A 31 7.09 -2.81 -6.06
C ARG A 31 6.62 -3.49 -7.33
N GLU A 32 6.08 -4.70 -7.20
CA GLU A 32 5.56 -5.44 -8.34
C GLU A 32 4.43 -4.69 -9.04
N ALA A 33 3.58 -4.04 -8.26
CA ALA A 33 2.47 -3.27 -8.80
C ALA A 33 2.88 -1.90 -9.33
N GLY A 34 4.11 -1.47 -9.02
CA GLY A 34 4.57 -0.14 -9.42
C GLY A 34 4.02 0.96 -8.54
N PHE A 35 3.66 0.66 -7.31
CA PHE A 35 3.10 1.65 -6.39
C PHE A 35 4.21 2.32 -5.59
N GLY A 36 4.40 3.62 -5.81
CA GLY A 36 5.25 4.44 -4.97
C GLY A 36 4.45 5.02 -3.81
N LYS A 37 5.09 5.83 -2.97
CA LYS A 37 4.44 6.42 -1.80
C LYS A 37 3.21 7.25 -2.18
N LYS A 38 3.31 8.06 -3.22
CA LYS A 38 2.19 8.90 -3.66
C LYS A 38 1.00 8.07 -4.09
N LYS A 39 1.26 7.03 -4.86
CA LYS A 39 0.19 6.15 -5.34
C LYS A 39 -0.48 5.42 -4.18
N ILE A 40 0.30 4.96 -3.20
CA ILE A 40 -0.22 4.28 -2.02
C ILE A 40 -1.13 5.22 -1.23
N LEU A 41 -0.71 6.46 -1.00
CA LEU A 41 -1.54 7.43 -0.30
C LEU A 41 -2.81 7.75 -1.05
N GLU A 42 -2.72 7.85 -2.38
CA GLU A 42 -3.88 8.09 -3.22
C GLU A 42 -4.88 6.93 -3.14
N LEU A 43 -4.37 5.70 -3.21
CA LEU A 43 -5.21 4.50 -3.11
C LEU A 43 -5.88 4.40 -1.73
N GLU A 44 -5.13 4.67 -0.68
CA GLU A 44 -5.67 4.59 0.67
C GLU A 44 -6.69 5.70 0.92
N LYS A 45 -6.43 6.89 0.40
CA LYS A 45 -7.38 8.00 0.51
C LYS A 45 -8.71 7.65 -0.15
N ASP A 46 -8.64 6.94 -1.28
CA ASP A 46 -9.85 6.51 -2.00
C ASP A 46 -10.63 5.45 -1.21
N SER A 47 -9.93 4.47 -0.63
CA SER A 47 -10.58 3.38 0.11
C SER A 47 -10.93 3.77 1.54
N CYS A 48 -10.12 4.59 2.18
CA CYS A 48 -10.32 5.07 3.56
C CYS A 48 -10.53 3.93 4.56
N THR A 49 -9.85 2.80 4.37
CA THR A 49 -10.12 1.60 5.16
C THR A 49 -9.13 1.39 6.30
N PHE A 50 -7.84 1.46 6.01
CA PHE A 50 -6.80 1.16 7.00
C PHE A 50 -5.74 2.26 7.06
N MET A 51 -6.20 3.51 7.15
CA MET A 51 -5.31 4.67 7.06
C MET A 51 -4.17 4.64 8.10
N ASN A 52 -4.49 4.28 9.34
CA ASN A 52 -3.49 4.26 10.40
C ASN A 52 -2.43 3.17 10.15
N GLU A 53 -2.85 1.99 9.75
CA GLU A 53 -1.96 0.88 9.47
C GLU A 53 -1.08 1.17 8.26
N VAL A 54 -1.65 1.78 7.23
CA VAL A 54 -0.90 2.14 6.03
C VAL A 54 0.10 3.24 6.32
N LYS A 55 -0.27 4.25 7.09
CA LYS A 55 0.66 5.31 7.48
C LYS A 55 1.82 4.75 8.30
N ALA A 56 1.53 3.83 9.22
CA ALA A 56 2.57 3.18 10.01
C ALA A 56 3.51 2.35 9.12
N PHE A 57 2.95 1.62 8.17
CA PHE A 57 3.73 0.86 7.19
C PHE A 57 4.66 1.78 6.40
N LEU A 58 4.13 2.90 5.90
CA LEU A 58 4.93 3.85 5.14
C LEU A 58 6.03 4.48 5.99
N LYS A 59 5.76 4.69 7.27
CA LYS A 59 6.76 5.22 8.19
C LYS A 59 7.92 4.23 8.36
N ARG A 60 7.62 2.94 8.39
CA ARG A 60 8.64 1.89 8.55
C ARG A 60 9.37 1.58 7.25
N LYS A 61 8.65 1.49 6.15
CA LYS A 61 9.18 0.97 4.88
C LYS A 61 9.10 1.94 3.70
N GLY A 62 8.43 3.07 3.87
CA GLY A 62 8.22 4.01 2.77
C GLY A 62 9.51 4.51 2.13
N HIS A 63 10.59 4.59 2.90
CA HIS A 63 11.87 5.06 2.37
C HIS A 63 12.46 4.12 1.31
N LEU A 64 11.94 2.90 1.22
CA LEU A 64 12.38 1.92 0.22
C LEU A 64 11.51 1.97 -1.05
N LEU A 65 10.48 2.79 -1.05
CA LEU A 65 9.57 2.94 -2.18
C LEU A 65 9.82 4.26 -2.87
N GLU A 66 9.58 4.28 -4.18
CA GLU A 66 9.67 5.52 -4.96
C GLU A 66 8.39 6.33 -4.80
N ASP A 67 8.48 7.61 -5.10
CA ASP A 67 7.30 8.48 -5.10
C ASP A 67 6.53 8.42 -6.41
#